data_b1e1785a5e0f21b203e2ab19ad1e1127
#
_entry.id   b1e1785a5e0f21b203e2ab19ad1e1127
#
_cell.length_a   1.000
_cell.length_b   1.000
_cell.length_c   1.000
_cell.angle_alpha   90.00
_cell.angle_beta   90.00
_cell.angle_gamma   90.00
#
_symmetry.space_group_name_H-M   'P 1'
#
loop_
_entity.id
_entity.type
_entity.pdbx_description
1 polymer ?
#
loop_
_entity_poly.entity_id
_entity_poly.type
_entity_poly.pdbx_seq_one_letter_code
_entity_poly.pdbx_strand_id
1 'polypeptide(L)'
;NGIDVAYILNGEQKYDKVNLIDYVNIDRNSFIVANQWTIVERSEKRADIIVFVNGIPLVVVELKSPSREETDASAAFRQLRNYMQEIPSLFVYNAFCVMSDMAQTKAGTITAGEDRFMEWKTTDGSYETTKFADYNTFFMGIFEKHRFLDIIKNFICCCFNEKQEKVCSVSPIFRGKQGNRIYNKGDKFRRQGGRILAYAR
;
A
#
# COMPACT_ATOMS: atom_id res chain seq x y z
N ASN A 1 10.76 11.41 3.18
CA ASN A 1 11.93 12.29 2.95
C ASN A 1 11.94 12.61 1.45
N GLY A 2 11.77 13.89 1.06
CA GLY A 2 11.68 14.31 -0.34
C GLY A 2 12.91 13.95 -1.19
N ILE A 3 12.80 14.23 -2.49
CA ILE A 3 13.88 14.06 -3.47
C ILE A 3 14.66 15.37 -3.52
N ASP A 4 15.99 15.29 -3.39
CA ASP A 4 16.88 16.45 -3.54
C ASP A 4 16.88 16.88 -5.00
N VAL A 5 16.57 18.14 -5.26
CA VAL A 5 16.57 18.74 -6.60
C VAL A 5 17.45 19.96 -6.64
N ALA A 6 18.16 20.15 -7.75
CA ALA A 6 18.88 21.38 -8.04
C ALA A 6 18.15 22.12 -9.18
N TYR A 7 17.95 23.41 -9.03
CA TYR A 7 17.30 24.26 -10.04
C TYR A 7 17.95 25.64 -10.11
N ILE A 8 17.73 26.36 -11.20
CA ILE A 8 18.24 27.71 -11.39
C ILE A 8 17.09 28.70 -11.17
N LEU A 9 17.27 29.63 -10.26
CA LEU A 9 16.34 30.72 -10.03
C LEU A 9 17.10 32.05 -10.07
N ASN A 10 16.69 32.95 -10.98
CA ASN A 10 17.34 34.27 -11.18
C ASN A 10 18.85 34.16 -11.48
N GLY A 11 19.28 33.13 -12.20
CA GLY A 11 20.68 32.89 -12.57
C GLY A 11 21.53 32.22 -11.46
N GLU A 12 20.96 31.97 -10.29
CA GLU A 12 21.63 31.29 -9.18
C GLU A 12 21.17 29.82 -9.07
N GLN A 13 22.11 28.93 -8.84
CA GLN A 13 21.80 27.51 -8.55
C GLN A 13 21.29 27.38 -7.12
N LYS A 14 20.10 26.79 -6.96
CA LYS A 14 19.45 26.52 -5.68
C LYS A 14 19.19 25.03 -5.50
N TYR A 15 19.14 24.61 -4.26
CA TYR A 15 18.88 23.24 -3.87
C TYR A 15 17.65 23.21 -2.94
N ASP A 16 16.76 22.24 -3.16
CA ASP A 16 15.58 22.08 -2.33
C ASP A 16 15.11 20.61 -2.34
N LYS A 17 14.12 20.30 -1.51
CA LYS A 17 13.50 18.98 -1.45
C LYS A 17 12.08 19.02 -2.01
N VAL A 18 11.83 18.20 -3.03
CA VAL A 18 10.48 17.97 -3.55
C VAL A 18 9.87 16.75 -2.88
N ASN A 19 8.74 16.93 -2.23
CA ASN A 19 7.94 15.85 -1.69
C ASN A 19 6.94 15.36 -2.74
N LEU A 20 7.01 14.07 -3.10
CA LEU A 20 6.07 13.46 -4.05
C LEU A 20 4.66 13.31 -3.47
N ILE A 21 4.55 13.23 -2.16
CA ILE A 21 3.29 13.13 -1.42
C ILE A 21 3.34 14.14 -0.26
N ASP A 22 2.32 14.98 -0.15
CA ASP A 22 2.14 15.88 0.99
C ASP A 22 1.43 15.13 2.12
N TYR A 23 2.19 14.73 3.13
CA TYR A 23 1.67 14.04 4.32
C TYR A 23 1.17 14.99 5.41
N VAL A 24 1.28 16.29 5.22
CA VAL A 24 0.83 17.32 6.16
C VAL A 24 -0.50 17.90 5.70
N ASN A 25 -0.54 18.36 4.44
CA ASN A 25 -1.74 18.93 3.84
C ASN A 25 -2.29 17.94 2.81
N ILE A 26 -3.03 16.95 3.30
CA ILE A 26 -3.48 15.79 2.51
C ILE A 26 -4.31 16.20 1.28
N ASP A 27 -5.10 17.27 1.39
CA ASP A 27 -5.94 17.76 0.31
C ASP A 27 -5.15 18.38 -0.88
N ARG A 28 -3.84 18.59 -0.72
CA ARG A 28 -2.96 18.97 -1.83
C ARG A 28 -2.59 17.81 -2.74
N ASN A 29 -2.84 16.57 -2.31
CA ASN A 29 -2.59 15.42 -3.15
C ASN A 29 -3.78 15.15 -4.07
N SER A 30 -3.48 14.73 -5.29
CA SER A 30 -4.47 14.18 -6.22
C SER A 30 -4.63 12.69 -5.98
N PHE A 31 -5.85 12.24 -5.68
CA PHE A 31 -6.19 10.83 -5.54
C PHE A 31 -7.02 10.39 -6.72
N ILE A 32 -6.57 9.41 -7.46
CA ILE A 32 -7.24 8.88 -8.65
C ILE A 32 -7.41 7.37 -8.49
N VAL A 33 -8.60 6.89 -8.75
CA VAL A 33 -8.91 5.46 -8.87
C VAL A 33 -9.24 5.18 -10.32
N ALA A 34 -8.44 4.34 -10.95
CA ALA A 34 -8.65 3.89 -12.31
C ALA A 34 -9.09 2.43 -12.31
N ASN A 35 -10.16 2.13 -13.01
CA ASN A 35 -10.65 0.78 -13.20
C ASN A 35 -10.30 0.26 -14.60
N GLN A 36 -10.08 -1.05 -14.70
CA GLN A 36 -9.80 -1.76 -15.96
C GLN A 36 -8.66 -1.10 -16.77
N TRP A 37 -7.58 -0.74 -16.05
CA TRP A 37 -6.44 -0.06 -16.65
C TRP A 37 -5.55 -1.04 -17.41
N THR A 38 -5.43 -0.84 -18.72
CA THR A 38 -4.61 -1.68 -19.59
C THR A 38 -3.17 -1.18 -19.63
N ILE A 39 -2.23 -2.08 -19.45
CA ILE A 39 -0.78 -1.85 -19.53
C ILE A 39 -0.18 -2.86 -20.48
N VAL A 40 0.67 -2.39 -21.39
CA VAL A 40 1.42 -3.23 -22.33
C VAL A 40 2.89 -3.10 -22.01
N GLU A 41 3.52 -4.22 -21.61
CA GLU A 41 4.97 -4.28 -21.33
C GLU A 41 5.53 -5.58 -21.92
N ARG A 42 5.69 -6.66 -21.17
CA ARG A 42 6.05 -7.99 -21.70
C ARG A 42 4.84 -8.67 -22.36
N SER A 43 3.67 -8.39 -21.81
CA SER A 43 2.38 -8.75 -22.40
C SER A 43 1.35 -7.67 -22.07
N GLU A 44 0.20 -7.71 -22.71
CA GLU A 44 -0.93 -6.85 -22.36
C GLU A 44 -1.63 -7.41 -21.13
N LYS A 45 -1.78 -6.57 -20.10
CA LYS A 45 -2.52 -6.89 -18.88
C LYS A 45 -3.48 -5.76 -18.55
N ARG A 46 -4.59 -6.13 -17.93
CA ARG A 46 -5.63 -5.19 -17.52
C ARG A 46 -5.94 -5.42 -16.05
N ALA A 47 -5.41 -4.51 -15.20
CA ALA A 47 -5.66 -4.53 -13.78
C ALA A 47 -7.08 -4.05 -13.48
N ASP A 48 -7.75 -4.68 -12.51
CA ASP A 48 -9.13 -4.32 -12.17
C ASP A 48 -9.22 -2.91 -11.59
N ILE A 49 -8.39 -2.59 -10.59
CA ILE A 49 -8.35 -1.25 -10.00
C ILE A 49 -6.89 -0.88 -9.70
N ILE A 50 -6.52 0.36 -10.02
CA ILE A 50 -5.26 0.98 -9.60
C ILE A 50 -5.56 2.28 -8.87
N VAL A 51 -4.93 2.45 -7.69
CA VAL A 51 -5.02 3.69 -6.93
C VAL A 51 -3.74 4.49 -7.09
N PHE A 52 -3.90 5.71 -7.59
CA PHE A 52 -2.82 6.66 -7.79
C PHE A 52 -2.87 7.77 -6.74
N VAL A 53 -1.71 8.21 -6.29
CA VAL A 53 -1.53 9.47 -5.56
C VAL A 53 -0.52 10.31 -6.32
N ASN A 54 -0.90 11.50 -6.71
CA ASN A 54 -0.07 12.42 -7.52
C ASN A 54 0.51 11.75 -8.78
N GLY A 55 -0.27 10.87 -9.43
CA GLY A 55 0.14 10.12 -10.61
C GLY A 55 1.01 8.89 -10.34
N ILE A 56 1.35 8.60 -9.09
CA ILE A 56 2.15 7.43 -8.70
C ILE A 56 1.22 6.26 -8.41
N PRO A 57 1.34 5.09 -9.08
CA PRO A 57 0.52 3.91 -8.84
C PRO A 57 0.95 3.25 -7.52
N LEU A 58 0.19 3.45 -6.45
CA LEU A 58 0.55 2.97 -5.12
C LEU A 58 -0.15 1.67 -4.74
N VAL A 59 -1.34 1.40 -5.28
CA VAL A 59 -2.07 0.17 -4.95
C VAL A 59 -2.63 -0.45 -6.22
N VAL A 60 -2.50 -1.77 -6.31
CA VAL A 60 -3.14 -2.61 -7.33
C VAL A 60 -4.12 -3.53 -6.64
N VAL A 61 -5.37 -3.52 -7.11
CA VAL A 61 -6.45 -4.36 -6.57
C VAL A 61 -6.87 -5.34 -7.66
N GLU A 62 -6.96 -6.61 -7.30
CA GLU A 62 -7.50 -7.67 -8.14
C GLU A 62 -8.76 -8.23 -7.48
N LEU A 63 -9.82 -8.29 -8.26
CA LEU A 63 -11.15 -8.74 -7.83
C LEU A 63 -11.50 -10.06 -8.51
N LYS A 64 -12.13 -10.96 -7.77
CA LYS A 64 -12.71 -12.18 -8.31
C LYS A 64 -14.20 -12.22 -8.01
N SER A 65 -14.96 -12.78 -8.95
CA SER A 65 -16.41 -12.92 -8.76
C SER A 65 -16.70 -14.11 -7.86
N PRO A 66 -17.49 -13.95 -6.79
CA PRO A 66 -17.87 -15.05 -5.91
C PRO A 66 -18.79 -16.07 -6.58
N SER A 67 -19.34 -15.76 -7.75
CA SER A 67 -20.28 -16.63 -8.47
C SER A 67 -19.61 -17.71 -9.34
N ARG A 68 -18.25 -17.74 -9.39
CA ARG A 68 -17.51 -18.79 -10.10
C ARG A 68 -16.92 -19.75 -9.09
N GLU A 69 -17.34 -21.00 -9.09
CA GLU A 69 -16.91 -22.04 -8.14
C GLU A 69 -15.40 -22.28 -8.06
N GLU A 70 -14.64 -21.83 -9.06
CA GLU A 70 -13.18 -22.02 -9.14
C GLU A 70 -12.37 -20.73 -8.84
N THR A 71 -13.01 -19.62 -8.46
CA THR A 71 -12.33 -18.34 -8.24
C THR A 71 -12.48 -17.87 -6.80
N ASP A 72 -11.41 -18.02 -6.05
CA ASP A 72 -11.27 -17.53 -4.67
C ASP A 72 -10.27 -16.39 -4.59
N ALA A 73 -10.06 -15.86 -3.39
CA ALA A 73 -9.05 -14.84 -3.13
C ALA A 73 -7.62 -15.30 -3.53
N SER A 74 -7.34 -16.61 -3.48
CA SER A 74 -6.06 -17.18 -3.94
C SER A 74 -5.88 -17.03 -5.45
N ALA A 75 -6.96 -17.08 -6.24
CA ALA A 75 -6.89 -16.78 -7.67
C ALA A 75 -6.53 -15.32 -7.94
N ALA A 76 -7.05 -14.39 -7.13
CA ALA A 76 -6.65 -12.98 -7.20
C ALA A 76 -5.16 -12.80 -6.84
N PHE A 77 -4.66 -13.50 -5.81
CA PHE A 77 -3.24 -13.47 -5.46
C PHE A 77 -2.37 -13.98 -6.62
N ARG A 78 -2.69 -15.12 -7.22
CA ARG A 78 -1.96 -15.65 -8.38
C ARG A 78 -1.94 -14.67 -9.55
N GLN A 79 -3.05 -13.98 -9.79
CA GLN A 79 -3.14 -12.96 -10.84
C GLN A 79 -2.24 -11.75 -10.54
N LEU A 80 -2.20 -11.27 -9.31
CA LEU A 80 -1.27 -10.20 -8.88
C LEU A 80 0.19 -10.62 -9.10
N ARG A 81 0.55 -11.86 -8.77
CA ARG A 81 1.90 -12.39 -9.03
C ARG A 81 2.23 -12.45 -10.52
N ASN A 82 1.26 -12.82 -11.36
CA ASN A 82 1.42 -12.77 -12.80
C ASN A 82 1.64 -11.34 -13.32
N TYR A 83 0.88 -10.36 -12.82
CA TYR A 83 1.10 -8.95 -13.18
C TYR A 83 2.51 -8.47 -12.82
N MET A 84 3.03 -8.86 -11.66
CA MET A 84 4.40 -8.49 -11.24
C MET A 84 5.47 -9.03 -12.20
N GLN A 85 5.22 -10.15 -12.87
CA GLN A 85 6.12 -10.72 -13.87
C GLN A 85 5.96 -10.08 -15.24
N GLU A 86 4.73 -9.82 -15.66
CA GLU A 86 4.40 -9.42 -17.03
C GLU A 86 4.42 -7.89 -17.23
N ILE A 87 4.09 -7.12 -16.18
CA ILE A 87 4.06 -5.66 -16.20
C ILE A 87 4.76 -5.08 -14.96
N PRO A 88 6.05 -5.41 -14.74
CA PRO A 88 6.78 -5.04 -13.52
C PRO A 88 6.86 -3.53 -13.27
N SER A 89 6.81 -2.69 -14.29
CA SER A 89 6.86 -1.23 -14.16
C SER A 89 5.74 -0.69 -13.27
N LEU A 90 4.54 -1.31 -13.30
CA LEU A 90 3.41 -0.93 -12.44
C LEU A 90 3.74 -1.07 -10.95
N PHE A 91 4.66 -1.97 -10.59
CA PHE A 91 4.95 -2.32 -9.20
C PHE A 91 6.20 -1.63 -8.63
N VAL A 92 6.90 -0.81 -9.43
CA VAL A 92 8.12 -0.10 -8.98
C VAL A 92 7.82 0.75 -7.73
N TYR A 93 6.71 1.47 -7.74
CA TYR A 93 6.30 2.35 -6.63
C TYR A 93 5.17 1.76 -5.79
N ASN A 94 4.75 0.52 -6.07
CA ASN A 94 3.65 -0.10 -5.36
C ASN A 94 3.92 -0.16 -3.86
N ALA A 95 2.96 0.31 -3.08
CA ALA A 95 2.98 0.25 -1.62
C ALA A 95 2.43 -1.10 -1.13
N PHE A 96 1.25 -1.50 -1.63
CA PHE A 96 0.65 -2.79 -1.33
C PHE A 96 -0.34 -3.21 -2.44
N CYS A 97 -0.68 -4.48 -2.44
CA CYS A 97 -1.70 -5.06 -3.30
C CYS A 97 -2.92 -5.47 -2.47
N VAL A 98 -4.07 -5.50 -3.11
CA VAL A 98 -5.33 -6.00 -2.52
C VAL A 98 -5.85 -7.14 -3.37
N MET A 99 -6.24 -8.23 -2.72
CA MET A 99 -6.96 -9.33 -3.33
C MET A 99 -8.34 -9.46 -2.69
N SER A 100 -9.37 -9.68 -3.49
CA SER A 100 -10.75 -9.82 -3.00
C SER A 100 -11.57 -10.75 -3.88
N ASP A 101 -12.40 -11.56 -3.23
CA ASP A 101 -13.51 -12.29 -3.86
C ASP A 101 -14.87 -11.81 -3.34
N MET A 102 -14.91 -10.62 -2.75
CA MET A 102 -16.03 -9.97 -2.05
C MET A 102 -16.35 -10.60 -0.68
N ALA A 103 -16.15 -11.90 -0.48
CA ALA A 103 -16.31 -12.54 0.82
C ALA A 103 -15.07 -12.34 1.69
N GLN A 104 -13.88 -12.37 1.09
CA GLN A 104 -12.61 -12.10 1.74
C GLN A 104 -11.88 -10.98 1.01
N THR A 105 -11.45 -9.98 1.76
CA THR A 105 -10.64 -8.88 1.23
C THR A 105 -9.39 -8.71 2.09
N LYS A 106 -8.22 -8.80 1.45
CA LYS A 106 -6.93 -8.80 2.13
C LYS A 106 -5.92 -7.92 1.41
N ALA A 107 -5.02 -7.28 2.16
CA ALA A 107 -3.92 -6.48 1.64
C ALA A 107 -2.56 -7.05 2.04
N GLY A 108 -1.59 -6.94 1.14
CA GLY A 108 -0.21 -7.34 1.39
C GLY A 108 0.77 -6.64 0.48
N THR A 109 2.05 -6.64 0.84
CA THR A 109 3.11 -6.04 0.01
C THR A 109 3.49 -6.98 -1.15
N ILE A 110 4.16 -6.43 -2.16
CA ILE A 110 4.59 -7.17 -3.37
C ILE A 110 5.48 -8.38 -3.08
N THR A 111 6.16 -8.41 -1.94
CA THR A 111 7.03 -9.52 -1.53
C THR A 111 6.40 -10.44 -0.48
N ALA A 112 5.18 -10.13 -0.05
CA ALA A 112 4.46 -10.97 0.89
C ALA A 112 3.97 -12.26 0.22
N GLY A 113 4.10 -13.40 0.90
CA GLY A 113 3.35 -14.60 0.54
C GLY A 113 1.85 -14.41 0.82
N GLU A 114 1.01 -15.26 0.26
CA GLU A 114 -0.44 -15.17 0.42
C GLU A 114 -0.86 -15.24 1.90
N ASP A 115 -0.19 -16.07 2.69
CA ASP A 115 -0.35 -16.24 4.13
C ASP A 115 -0.11 -14.95 4.94
N ARG A 116 0.54 -13.97 4.34
CA ARG A 116 0.86 -12.68 4.96
C ARG A 116 -0.07 -11.55 4.53
N PHE A 117 -1.00 -11.81 3.63
CA PHE A 117 -2.05 -10.86 3.31
C PHE A 117 -3.03 -10.78 4.47
N MET A 118 -3.36 -9.56 4.88
CA MET A 118 -4.11 -9.28 6.10
C MET A 118 -5.47 -8.66 5.78
N GLU A 119 -6.46 -9.05 6.55
CA GLU A 119 -7.77 -8.44 6.57
C GLU A 119 -7.75 -7.10 7.31
N TRP A 120 -8.73 -6.25 7.02
CA TRP A 120 -9.00 -5.04 7.77
C TRP A 120 -10.47 -5.03 8.22
N LYS A 121 -10.71 -4.89 9.52
CA LYS A 121 -12.03 -5.14 10.14
C LYS A 121 -12.64 -3.92 10.84
N THR A 122 -12.16 -2.72 10.55
CA THR A 122 -12.65 -1.49 11.17
C THR A 122 -12.75 -0.35 10.17
N THR A 123 -13.80 0.45 10.28
CA THR A 123 -13.97 1.63 9.41
C THR A 123 -13.27 2.87 9.95
N ASP A 124 -13.10 2.98 11.25
CA ASP A 124 -12.55 4.17 11.94
C ASP A 124 -11.17 3.94 12.58
N GLY A 125 -10.66 2.71 12.53
CA GLY A 125 -9.40 2.33 13.14
C GLY A 125 -9.49 2.00 14.63
N SER A 126 -10.70 1.98 15.19
CA SER A 126 -10.97 1.57 16.56
C SER A 126 -11.04 0.03 16.68
N TYR A 127 -11.98 -0.48 17.45
CA TYR A 127 -12.20 -1.92 17.56
C TYR A 127 -12.76 -2.53 16.27
N GLU A 128 -12.59 -3.83 16.10
CA GLU A 128 -13.22 -4.60 15.03
C GLU A 128 -14.74 -4.39 15.05
N THR A 129 -15.25 -3.77 14.00
CA THR A 129 -16.69 -3.51 13.86
C THR A 129 -17.45 -4.70 13.31
N THR A 130 -16.73 -5.64 12.67
CA THR A 130 -17.30 -6.84 12.07
C THR A 130 -16.49 -8.08 12.44
N LYS A 131 -17.16 -9.24 12.58
CA LYS A 131 -16.49 -10.54 12.73
C LYS A 131 -15.74 -10.95 11.47
N PHE A 132 -16.18 -10.46 10.33
CA PHE A 132 -15.60 -10.74 9.02
C PHE A 132 -15.12 -9.43 8.40
N ALA A 133 -14.00 -9.48 7.70
CA ALA A 133 -13.49 -8.38 6.90
C ALA A 133 -14.33 -8.29 5.62
N ASP A 134 -15.53 -7.72 5.72
CA ASP A 134 -16.32 -7.48 4.52
C ASP A 134 -15.67 -6.43 3.61
N TYR A 135 -16.03 -6.48 2.34
CA TYR A 135 -15.52 -5.61 1.31
C TYR A 135 -15.64 -4.12 1.67
N ASN A 136 -16.81 -3.69 2.15
CA ASN A 136 -17.06 -2.28 2.47
C ASN A 136 -16.21 -1.80 3.64
N THR A 137 -16.17 -2.56 4.74
CA THR A 137 -15.36 -2.23 5.92
C THR A 137 -13.88 -2.12 5.55
N PHE A 138 -13.38 -3.03 4.69
CA PHE A 138 -12.01 -3.00 4.22
C PHE A 138 -11.69 -1.71 3.46
N PHE A 139 -12.48 -1.39 2.42
CA PHE A 139 -12.21 -0.23 1.58
C PHE A 139 -12.45 1.10 2.30
N MET A 140 -13.54 1.25 3.04
CA MET A 140 -13.80 2.45 3.85
C MET A 140 -12.76 2.61 4.96
N GLY A 141 -12.27 1.52 5.52
CA GLY A 141 -11.26 1.54 6.57
C GLY A 141 -9.87 1.93 6.06
N ILE A 142 -9.34 1.22 5.08
CA ILE A 142 -7.96 1.44 4.60
C ILE A 142 -7.83 2.71 3.76
N PHE A 143 -8.82 3.01 2.90
CA PHE A 143 -8.71 4.08 1.90
C PHE A 143 -9.31 5.42 2.35
N GLU A 144 -9.65 5.59 3.64
CA GLU A 144 -9.80 6.92 4.21
C GLU A 144 -8.46 7.67 4.04
N LYS A 145 -8.47 8.85 3.43
CA LYS A 145 -7.27 9.51 2.90
C LYS A 145 -6.14 9.69 3.93
N HIS A 146 -6.47 10.11 5.15
CA HIS A 146 -5.48 10.29 6.21
C HIS A 146 -4.86 8.96 6.63
N ARG A 147 -5.69 7.95 6.82
CA ARG A 147 -5.24 6.61 7.21
C ARG A 147 -4.47 5.94 6.10
N PHE A 148 -4.94 6.08 4.86
CA PHE A 148 -4.25 5.54 3.69
C PHE A 148 -2.82 6.07 3.58
N LEU A 149 -2.63 7.38 3.68
CA LEU A 149 -1.30 7.98 3.63
C LEU A 149 -0.47 7.66 4.89
N ASP A 150 -1.09 7.56 6.07
CA ASP A 150 -0.42 7.12 7.29
C ASP A 150 0.11 5.67 7.17
N ILE A 151 -0.68 4.77 6.60
CA ILE A 151 -0.26 3.39 6.31
C ILE A 151 0.96 3.39 5.40
N ILE A 152 0.94 4.12 4.30
CA ILE A 152 2.04 4.18 3.34
C ILE A 152 3.29 4.75 3.99
N LYS A 153 3.16 5.84 4.73
CA LYS A 153 4.28 6.54 5.35
C LYS A 153 4.94 5.75 6.48
N ASN A 154 4.15 5.13 7.33
CA ASN A 154 4.59 4.67 8.65
C ASN A 154 4.56 3.14 8.82
N PHE A 155 3.79 2.42 8.01
CA PHE A 155 3.59 0.98 8.18
C PHE A 155 4.17 0.13 7.06
N ILE A 156 4.46 0.70 5.91
CA ILE A 156 5.09 -0.01 4.80
C ILE A 156 6.57 0.37 4.76
N CYS A 157 7.43 -0.64 4.87
CA CYS A 157 8.87 -0.48 4.76
C CYS A 157 9.36 -1.27 3.56
N CYS A 158 9.94 -0.57 2.60
CA CYS A 158 10.63 -1.20 1.47
C CYS A 158 12.12 -0.88 1.56
N CYS A 159 12.94 -1.90 1.34
CA CYS A 159 14.40 -1.79 1.24
C CYS A 159 14.90 -2.66 0.08
N PHE A 160 16.16 -2.50 -0.27
CA PHE A 160 16.84 -3.42 -1.17
C PHE A 160 17.66 -4.40 -0.33
N ASN A 161 17.61 -5.67 -0.69
CA ASN A 161 18.46 -6.69 -0.09
C ASN A 161 19.89 -6.63 -0.68
N GLU A 162 20.78 -7.51 -0.22
CA GLU A 162 22.16 -7.60 -0.71
C GLU A 162 22.24 -7.89 -2.22
N LYS A 163 21.21 -8.54 -2.79
CA LYS A 163 21.10 -8.82 -4.23
C LYS A 163 20.46 -7.68 -5.03
N GLN A 164 20.27 -6.50 -4.42
CA GLN A 164 19.58 -5.35 -5.02
C GLN A 164 18.11 -5.62 -5.40
N GLU A 165 17.50 -6.63 -4.79
CA GLU A 165 16.07 -6.91 -4.98
C GLU A 165 15.24 -6.09 -3.98
N LYS A 166 14.13 -5.48 -4.45
CA LYS A 166 13.20 -4.74 -3.60
C LYS A 166 12.47 -5.71 -2.68
N VAL A 167 12.61 -5.52 -1.38
CA VAL A 167 11.88 -6.27 -0.34
C VAL A 167 11.00 -5.31 0.43
N CYS A 168 9.70 -5.56 0.42
CA CYS A 168 8.72 -4.75 1.14
C CYS A 168 8.05 -5.58 2.25
N SER A 169 7.84 -4.96 3.40
CA SER A 169 7.14 -5.57 4.52
C SER A 169 6.19 -4.59 5.17
N VAL A 170 5.13 -5.13 5.77
CA VAL A 170 4.24 -4.36 6.64
C VAL A 170 4.79 -4.42 8.05
N SER A 171 4.85 -3.28 8.72
CA SER A 171 5.30 -3.21 10.12
C SER A 171 4.48 -4.15 11.00
N PRO A 172 5.11 -4.87 11.96
CA PRO A 172 4.39 -5.67 12.95
C PRO A 172 3.33 -4.89 13.74
N ILE A 173 3.50 -3.58 13.89
CA ILE A 173 2.53 -2.70 14.55
C ILE A 173 1.22 -2.62 13.77
N PHE A 174 1.25 -2.71 12.45
CA PHE A 174 0.04 -2.81 11.62
C PHE A 174 -0.76 -4.09 11.98
N ARG A 175 -0.06 -5.20 12.27
CA ARG A 175 -0.67 -6.44 12.75
C ARG A 175 -1.27 -6.31 14.15
N GLY A 176 -0.67 -5.48 15.03
CA GLY A 176 -1.13 -5.27 16.41
C GLY A 176 -2.28 -4.29 16.54
N LYS A 177 -2.57 -3.46 15.52
CA LYS A 177 -3.75 -2.58 15.51
C LYS A 177 -5.08 -3.31 15.27
N GLN A 178 -5.05 -4.57 14.85
CA GLN A 178 -6.21 -5.45 14.89
C GLN A 178 -6.53 -5.94 16.32
N GLY A 179 -5.64 -5.73 17.29
CA GLY A 179 -5.78 -6.03 18.70
C GLY A 179 -5.16 -4.95 19.57
N ASN A 180 -5.97 -4.07 20.12
CA ASN A 180 -5.74 -3.27 21.34
C ASN A 180 -4.59 -2.24 21.39
N ARG A 181 -4.29 -1.44 20.37
CA ARG A 181 -3.55 -0.19 20.63
C ARG A 181 -3.96 0.96 19.72
N ILE A 182 -4.55 1.97 20.33
CA ILE A 182 -4.78 3.31 19.82
C ILE A 182 -3.41 3.97 19.53
N TYR A 183 -3.25 4.47 18.32
CA TYR A 183 -2.06 5.22 17.91
C TYR A 183 -2.04 6.59 18.62
N ASN A 184 -1.08 6.82 19.50
CA ASN A 184 -0.79 8.14 20.01
C ASN A 184 0.23 8.84 19.10
N LYS A 185 -0.11 10.04 18.65
CA LYS A 185 0.67 10.95 17.77
C LYS A 185 2.11 11.26 18.24
N GLY A 186 2.58 10.62 19.32
CA GLY A 186 3.86 10.85 19.98
C GLY A 186 4.87 9.70 19.93
N ASP A 187 4.53 8.55 19.37
CA ASP A 187 5.44 7.41 19.38
C ASP A 187 6.60 7.60 18.39
N LYS A 188 7.82 7.69 18.92
CA LYS A 188 9.04 7.82 18.14
C LYS A 188 9.58 6.44 17.76
N PHE A 189 9.85 6.25 16.47
CA PHE A 189 10.50 5.04 15.95
C PHE A 189 12.01 5.26 15.84
N ARG A 190 12.80 4.32 16.32
CA ARG A 190 14.25 4.28 16.17
C ARG A 190 14.67 3.03 15.39
N ARG A 191 15.51 3.23 14.39
CA ARG A 191 16.14 2.11 13.66
C ARG A 191 17.38 1.64 14.43
N GLN A 192 17.46 0.36 14.71
CA GLN A 192 18.66 -0.28 15.22
C GLN A 192 18.84 -1.65 14.53
N GLY A 193 19.97 -1.84 13.85
CA GLY A 193 20.34 -3.12 13.25
C GLY A 193 19.32 -3.70 12.24
N GLY A 194 18.75 -2.88 11.36
CA GLY A 194 17.79 -3.35 10.33
C GLY A 194 16.39 -3.75 10.86
N ARG A 195 16.14 -3.64 12.17
CA ARG A 195 14.83 -3.89 12.79
C ARG A 195 14.21 -2.57 13.27
N ILE A 196 12.91 -2.40 13.03
CA ILE A 196 12.14 -1.29 13.59
C ILE A 196 11.66 -1.73 14.97
N LEU A 197 12.15 -1.06 16.01
CA LEU A 197 11.67 -1.23 17.38
C LEU A 197 10.77 -0.04 17.73
N ALA A 198 9.55 -0.33 18.18
CA ALA A 198 8.64 0.66 18.72
C ALA A 198 8.80 0.72 20.23
N TYR A 199 9.05 1.90 20.76
CA TYR A 199 9.05 2.16 22.20
C TYR A 199 7.82 3.01 22.53
N ALA A 200 6.96 2.47 23.41
CA ALA A 200 5.95 3.25 24.11
C ALA A 200 6.62 4.00 25.28
N ARG A 201 6.29 5.28 25.44
CA ARG A 201 6.50 6.01 26.70
C ARG A 201 5.28 5.88 27.58
#